data_a2c5e0c82c4335ec232e1a0c10c882da
#
_entry.id   a2c5e0c82c4335ec232e1a0c10c882da
#
_cell.length_a   1.000
_cell.length_b   1.000
_cell.length_c   1.000
_cell.angle_alpha   90.00
_cell.angle_beta   90.00
_cell.angle_gamma   90.00
#
_symmetry.space_group_name_H-M   'P 1'
#
loop_
_entity.id
_entity.type
_entity.pdbx_description
1 polymer ?
#
loop_
_entity_poly.entity_id
_entity_poly.type
_entity_poly.pdbx_seq_one_letter_code
_entity_poly.pdbx_strand_id
1 'polypeptide(L)'
;MFHRTWTVLFILMGIFVWCEASSGATPLDSLIPRRDLPGGWVLIHGPQIYNKKTLFEHINGQAELYLKYGFRQSVFAIYQDKKKAQNQIEVDIYDMGNVVQAFGVFSRFRNEDRPGGFGLDSYLDDHSASFYKGKYFVMAYATESNPDLMSQFSKLIALKISDSSPPPKEISYFPKSGFKAGSIQYFPEGLLGHQFLKRGFQGTYVEEVEVKDKIEDKNKAKTGGKEFNLFLAIFKDSQEAMNALKVYKDDLSKKGKVSPESLIQIGTNALKGEDPYQGKVIVLQKGFYLLGVLGFEKEEVGENRLAEFMKNVK
;
A
#
# COMPACT_ATOMS: atom_id res chain seq x y z
N MET A 1 -42.42 -52.28 -58.41
CA MET A 1 -41.00 -52.39 -58.17
C MET A 1 -40.51 -51.00 -57.69
N PHE A 2 -40.44 -50.77 -56.37
CA PHE A 2 -40.00 -49.51 -55.78
C PHE A 2 -38.73 -49.76 -55.03
N HIS A 3 -37.60 -49.19 -55.48
CA HIS A 3 -36.34 -49.17 -54.75
C HIS A 3 -36.34 -48.00 -53.79
N ARG A 4 -36.26 -48.28 -52.49
CA ARG A 4 -36.02 -47.29 -51.41
C ARG A 4 -34.53 -47.22 -51.16
N THR A 5 -33.90 -46.14 -51.59
CA THR A 5 -32.52 -45.76 -51.19
C THR A 5 -32.54 -45.12 -49.80
N TRP A 6 -31.79 -45.72 -48.87
CA TRP A 6 -31.52 -45.19 -47.53
C TRP A 6 -30.27 -44.32 -47.59
N THR A 7 -30.44 -43.03 -47.34
CA THR A 7 -29.31 -42.11 -47.16
C THR A 7 -28.96 -42.09 -45.69
N VAL A 8 -27.76 -42.61 -45.37
CA VAL A 8 -27.15 -42.58 -44.03
C VAL A 8 -26.46 -41.23 -43.85
N LEU A 9 -26.99 -40.40 -42.96
CA LEU A 9 -26.42 -39.09 -42.58
C LEU A 9 -25.41 -39.34 -41.43
N PHE A 10 -24.09 -39.23 -41.73
CA PHE A 10 -23.05 -39.23 -40.71
C PHE A 10 -22.99 -37.84 -40.08
N ILE A 11 -23.46 -37.73 -38.84
CA ILE A 11 -23.26 -36.55 -38.00
C ILE A 11 -21.87 -36.68 -37.36
N LEU A 12 -20.92 -35.91 -37.91
CA LEU A 12 -19.60 -35.68 -37.27
C LEU A 12 -19.79 -34.78 -36.05
N MET A 13 -19.85 -35.39 -34.90
CA MET A 13 -19.84 -34.71 -33.62
C MET A 13 -18.40 -34.26 -33.29
N GLY A 14 -18.05 -33.04 -33.68
CA GLY A 14 -16.78 -32.42 -33.34
C GLY A 14 -16.71 -32.20 -31.81
N ILE A 15 -15.86 -32.99 -31.15
CA ILE A 15 -15.49 -32.77 -29.75
C ILE A 15 -14.60 -31.54 -29.73
N PHE A 16 -15.19 -30.38 -29.39
CA PHE A 16 -14.42 -29.19 -29.02
C PHE A 16 -13.87 -29.43 -27.62
N VAL A 17 -12.62 -29.87 -27.53
CA VAL A 17 -11.86 -29.85 -26.27
C VAL A 17 -11.55 -28.41 -25.99
N TRP A 18 -12.35 -27.80 -25.12
CA TRP A 18 -11.96 -26.53 -24.49
C TRP A 18 -10.77 -26.81 -23.57
N CYS A 19 -9.58 -26.45 -24.07
CA CYS A 19 -8.41 -26.33 -23.23
C CYS A 19 -8.64 -25.07 -22.37
N GLU A 20 -9.20 -25.23 -21.17
CA GLU A 20 -9.14 -24.19 -20.15
C GLU A 20 -7.64 -23.98 -19.86
N ALA A 21 -7.08 -22.91 -20.41
CA ALA A 21 -5.83 -22.38 -19.93
C ALA A 21 -6.04 -21.97 -18.47
N SER A 22 -5.81 -22.89 -17.55
CA SER A 22 -5.66 -22.54 -16.14
C SER A 22 -4.55 -21.52 -16.10
N SER A 23 -4.86 -20.27 -15.77
CA SER A 23 -3.87 -19.26 -15.42
C SER A 23 -3.20 -19.77 -14.15
N GLY A 24 -2.17 -20.59 -14.33
CA GLY A 24 -1.40 -21.20 -13.26
C GLY A 24 -0.78 -20.10 -12.44
N ALA A 25 -1.36 -19.80 -11.27
CA ALA A 25 -0.72 -18.94 -10.31
C ALA A 25 0.67 -19.51 -10.04
N THR A 26 1.72 -18.70 -10.22
CA THR A 26 3.10 -19.09 -9.92
C THR A 26 3.15 -19.63 -8.50
N PRO A 27 3.57 -20.90 -8.28
CA PRO A 27 3.67 -21.44 -6.94
C PRO A 27 4.56 -20.54 -6.06
N LEU A 28 4.10 -20.21 -4.86
CA LEU A 28 4.78 -19.22 -4.00
C LEU A 28 6.22 -19.61 -3.68
N ASP A 29 6.48 -20.91 -3.50
CA ASP A 29 7.81 -21.45 -3.23
C ASP A 29 8.79 -21.28 -4.40
N SER A 30 8.30 -21.14 -5.64
CA SER A 30 9.12 -20.88 -6.80
C SER A 30 9.70 -19.46 -6.84
N LEU A 31 9.16 -18.55 -6.03
CA LEU A 31 9.68 -17.20 -5.86
C LEU A 31 10.96 -17.17 -5.03
N ILE A 32 11.24 -18.22 -4.23
CA ILE A 32 12.48 -18.36 -3.46
C ILE A 32 13.64 -18.66 -4.41
N PRO A 33 14.68 -17.80 -4.52
CA PRO A 33 15.86 -18.05 -5.32
C PRO A 33 16.63 -19.27 -4.81
N ARG A 34 16.96 -20.21 -5.72
CA ARG A 34 17.75 -21.43 -5.39
C ARG A 34 19.05 -21.50 -6.19
N ARG A 35 19.17 -20.65 -7.20
CA ARG A 35 20.33 -20.56 -8.08
C ARG A 35 20.69 -19.09 -8.28
N ASP A 36 21.86 -18.86 -8.82
CA ASP A 36 22.40 -17.53 -9.12
C ASP A 36 22.44 -16.60 -7.89
N LEU A 37 22.64 -17.21 -6.72
CA LEU A 37 22.75 -16.50 -5.44
C LEU A 37 24.05 -15.70 -5.39
N PRO A 38 24.05 -14.50 -4.79
CA PRO A 38 25.25 -13.70 -4.62
C PRO A 38 26.35 -14.46 -3.88
N GLY A 39 27.58 -14.38 -4.32
CA GLY A 39 28.82 -14.54 -3.61
C GLY A 39 28.99 -15.72 -2.61
N GLY A 40 28.52 -16.95 -2.95
CA GLY A 40 28.74 -18.12 -2.11
C GLY A 40 27.64 -18.40 -1.08
N TRP A 41 26.54 -17.67 -1.15
CA TRP A 41 25.36 -17.94 -0.36
C TRP A 41 24.60 -19.19 -0.81
N VAL A 42 23.98 -19.90 0.12
CA VAL A 42 23.20 -21.11 -0.13
C VAL A 42 21.92 -21.10 0.68
N LEU A 43 20.87 -21.69 0.13
CA LEU A 43 19.61 -21.96 0.82
C LEU A 43 19.86 -23.11 1.82
N ILE A 44 19.66 -22.87 3.12
CA ILE A 44 19.84 -23.87 4.19
C ILE A 44 18.53 -24.31 4.83
N HIS A 45 17.47 -23.49 4.75
CA HIS A 45 16.16 -23.82 5.31
C HIS A 45 15.04 -23.33 4.38
N GLY A 46 13.97 -24.09 4.31
CA GLY A 46 12.81 -23.79 3.49
C GLY A 46 12.96 -24.23 2.01
N PRO A 47 12.02 -23.83 1.13
CA PRO A 47 10.87 -22.96 1.40
C PRO A 47 9.84 -23.60 2.34
N GLN A 48 9.41 -22.89 3.36
CA GLN A 48 8.35 -23.29 4.26
C GLN A 48 7.12 -22.40 4.02
N ILE A 49 5.95 -23.03 3.80
CA ILE A 49 4.70 -22.33 3.48
C ILE A 49 3.84 -22.20 4.72
N TYR A 50 3.31 -20.98 4.92
CA TYR A 50 2.32 -20.70 5.95
C TYR A 50 1.04 -20.17 5.31
N ASN A 51 -0.09 -20.55 5.87
CA ASN A 51 -1.42 -20.08 5.49
C ASN A 51 -2.06 -19.29 6.64
N LYS A 52 -3.32 -18.86 6.46
CA LYS A 52 -4.04 -18.07 7.48
C LYS A 52 -4.14 -18.73 8.86
N LYS A 53 -4.08 -20.07 8.92
CA LYS A 53 -4.19 -20.81 10.19
C LYS A 53 -2.83 -21.01 10.87
N THR A 54 -1.76 -21.07 10.08
CA THR A 54 -0.41 -21.38 10.55
C THR A 54 0.52 -20.16 10.58
N LEU A 55 0.10 -19.00 10.07
CA LEU A 55 0.92 -17.78 10.06
C LEU A 55 1.38 -17.40 11.48
N PHE A 56 0.51 -17.60 12.46
CA PHE A 56 0.81 -17.33 13.87
C PHE A 56 2.02 -18.14 14.39
N GLU A 57 2.21 -19.35 13.90
CA GLU A 57 3.35 -20.21 14.30
C GLU A 57 4.70 -19.61 13.85
N HIS A 58 4.68 -18.76 12.81
CA HIS A 58 5.89 -18.13 12.25
C HIS A 58 6.14 -16.73 12.82
N ILE A 59 5.12 -15.86 12.78
CA ILE A 59 5.30 -14.44 13.13
C ILE A 59 4.53 -14.01 14.40
N ASN A 60 4.02 -14.97 15.19
CA ASN A 60 3.37 -14.72 16.49
C ASN A 60 2.28 -13.63 16.42
N GLY A 61 2.29 -12.68 17.34
CA GLY A 61 1.30 -11.60 17.45
C GLY A 61 1.24 -10.65 16.24
N GLN A 62 2.24 -10.64 15.36
CA GLN A 62 2.19 -9.83 14.14
C GLN A 62 1.19 -10.40 13.09
N ALA A 63 0.80 -11.66 13.21
CA ALA A 63 -0.09 -12.31 12.24
C ALA A 63 -1.42 -11.55 12.04
N GLU A 64 -1.98 -10.95 13.09
CA GLU A 64 -3.22 -10.18 13.00
C GLU A 64 -3.11 -8.99 12.04
N LEU A 65 -1.97 -8.30 12.04
CA LEU A 65 -1.72 -7.20 11.09
C LEU A 65 -1.85 -7.70 9.65
N TYR A 66 -1.13 -8.77 9.30
CA TYR A 66 -1.16 -9.32 7.94
C TYR A 66 -2.55 -9.82 7.54
N LEU A 67 -3.26 -10.47 8.46
CA LEU A 67 -4.63 -10.96 8.23
C LEU A 67 -5.59 -9.80 7.92
N LYS A 68 -5.49 -8.68 8.62
CA LYS A 68 -6.27 -7.46 8.33
C LYS A 68 -6.01 -6.90 6.93
N TYR A 69 -4.78 -7.02 6.45
CA TYR A 69 -4.39 -6.65 5.09
C TYR A 69 -4.62 -7.77 4.06
N GLY A 70 -5.51 -8.72 4.34
CA GLY A 70 -5.96 -9.70 3.34
C GLY A 70 -4.96 -10.80 3.02
N PHE A 71 -3.98 -11.07 3.89
CA PHE A 71 -3.02 -12.16 3.78
C PHE A 71 -3.68 -13.47 3.32
N ARG A 72 -3.04 -14.17 2.40
CA ARG A 72 -3.47 -15.48 1.88
C ARG A 72 -2.53 -16.59 2.29
N GLN A 73 -1.25 -16.46 1.98
CA GLN A 73 -0.18 -17.38 2.31
C GLN A 73 1.16 -16.68 2.27
N SER A 74 2.17 -17.26 2.91
CA SER A 74 3.56 -16.80 2.81
C SER A 74 4.50 -17.96 2.59
N VAL A 75 5.70 -17.66 2.11
CA VAL A 75 6.83 -18.57 2.07
C VAL A 75 8.01 -17.96 2.80
N PHE A 76 8.64 -18.77 3.64
CA PHE A 76 9.82 -18.42 4.40
C PHE A 76 11.04 -19.25 3.96
N ALA A 77 12.21 -18.63 3.94
CA ALA A 77 13.48 -19.30 3.62
C ALA A 77 14.64 -18.63 4.34
N ILE A 78 15.69 -19.43 4.66
CA ILE A 78 16.94 -18.95 5.24
C ILE A 78 18.09 -19.29 4.32
N TYR A 79 18.93 -18.29 4.06
CA TYR A 79 20.17 -18.42 3.34
C TYR A 79 21.34 -18.23 4.30
N GLN A 80 22.48 -18.85 3.98
CA GLN A 80 23.70 -18.80 4.78
C GLN A 80 24.91 -18.57 3.88
N ASP A 81 25.89 -17.78 4.37
CA ASP A 81 27.19 -17.66 3.74
C ASP A 81 28.01 -18.93 4.00
N LYS A 82 28.48 -19.60 2.93
CA LYS A 82 29.33 -20.79 3.04
C LYS A 82 30.64 -20.56 3.80
N LYS A 83 31.14 -19.32 3.81
CA LYS A 83 32.42 -18.96 4.48
C LYS A 83 32.21 -18.56 5.92
N LYS A 84 31.02 -18.06 6.29
CA LYS A 84 30.71 -17.58 7.63
C LYS A 84 29.30 -18.05 8.02
N ALA A 85 29.19 -19.21 8.64
CA ALA A 85 27.91 -19.86 8.95
C ALA A 85 26.99 -19.03 9.87
N GLN A 86 27.54 -18.08 10.64
CA GLN A 86 26.75 -17.15 11.45
C GLN A 86 26.05 -16.06 10.60
N ASN A 87 26.50 -15.82 9.37
CA ASN A 87 25.89 -14.85 8.49
C ASN A 87 24.72 -15.51 7.77
N GLN A 88 23.53 -15.01 8.04
CA GLN A 88 22.27 -15.52 7.51
C GLN A 88 21.42 -14.39 6.96
N ILE A 89 20.59 -14.73 5.97
CA ILE A 89 19.53 -13.87 5.44
C ILE A 89 18.23 -14.66 5.52
N GLU A 90 17.27 -14.12 6.25
CA GLU A 90 15.90 -14.60 6.29
C GLU A 90 15.06 -13.86 5.24
N VAL A 91 14.23 -14.57 4.54
CA VAL A 91 13.34 -14.02 3.50
C VAL A 91 11.93 -14.51 3.71
N ASP A 92 11.01 -13.57 3.78
CA ASP A 92 9.58 -13.80 3.77
C ASP A 92 8.94 -13.19 2.52
N ILE A 93 8.11 -13.96 1.83
CA ILE A 93 7.29 -13.47 0.72
C ILE A 93 5.82 -13.75 1.05
N TYR A 94 5.03 -12.68 1.17
CA TYR A 94 3.62 -12.73 1.56
C TYR A 94 2.73 -12.45 0.34
N ASP A 95 1.81 -13.36 0.00
CA ASP A 95 0.71 -13.11 -0.93
C ASP A 95 -0.41 -12.38 -0.18
N MET A 96 -0.57 -11.10 -0.47
CA MET A 96 -1.57 -10.22 0.15
C MET A 96 -2.88 -10.15 -0.65
N GLY A 97 -3.01 -10.94 -1.71
CA GLY A 97 -4.22 -11.05 -2.52
C GLY A 97 -4.36 -10.03 -3.63
N ASN A 98 -3.91 -8.79 -3.44
CA ASN A 98 -3.87 -7.75 -4.47
C ASN A 98 -2.83 -6.67 -4.13
N VAL A 99 -2.54 -5.80 -5.11
CA VAL A 99 -1.51 -4.76 -5.01
C VAL A 99 -1.79 -3.72 -3.93
N VAL A 100 -3.05 -3.39 -3.67
CA VAL A 100 -3.43 -2.39 -2.63
C VAL A 100 -3.09 -2.93 -1.24
N GLN A 101 -3.38 -4.20 -0.99
CA GLN A 101 -3.07 -4.85 0.29
C GLN A 101 -1.56 -5.04 0.48
N ALA A 102 -0.83 -5.43 -0.58
CA ALA A 102 0.62 -5.54 -0.55
C ALA A 102 1.29 -4.19 -0.27
N PHE A 103 0.87 -3.12 -0.96
CA PHE A 103 1.27 -1.76 -0.65
C PHE A 103 0.93 -1.39 0.80
N GLY A 104 -0.27 -1.75 1.25
CA GLY A 104 -0.74 -1.43 2.59
C GLY A 104 0.19 -1.98 3.68
N VAL A 105 0.55 -3.25 3.63
CA VAL A 105 1.52 -3.84 4.57
C VAL A 105 2.88 -3.16 4.42
N PHE A 106 3.40 -3.05 3.20
CA PHE A 106 4.67 -2.36 2.93
C PHE A 106 4.71 -0.97 3.55
N SER A 107 3.64 -0.17 3.39
CA SER A 107 3.54 1.19 3.93
C SER A 107 3.57 1.27 5.46
N ARG A 108 3.26 0.16 6.16
CA ARG A 108 3.34 0.07 7.63
C ARG A 108 4.74 -0.20 8.14
N PHE A 109 5.58 -0.86 7.32
CA PHE A 109 6.96 -1.22 7.68
C PHE A 109 7.99 -0.20 7.19
N ARG A 110 7.61 0.65 6.21
CA ARG A 110 8.48 1.73 5.75
C ARG A 110 8.51 2.87 6.77
N ASN A 111 9.65 3.08 7.41
CA ASN A 111 9.82 4.11 8.43
C ASN A 111 10.33 5.44 7.86
N GLU A 112 11.09 5.39 6.75
CA GLU A 112 11.78 6.52 6.16
C GLU A 112 11.78 6.42 4.62
N ASP A 113 12.16 7.50 3.96
CA ASP A 113 12.39 7.49 2.51
C ASP A 113 13.82 7.01 2.20
N ARG A 114 14.00 5.69 2.21
CA ARG A 114 15.26 5.01 1.87
C ARG A 114 15.02 4.01 0.73
N PRO A 115 14.81 4.50 -0.51
CA PRO A 115 14.41 3.65 -1.63
C PRO A 115 15.53 2.68 -2.03
N GLY A 116 15.20 1.39 -2.14
CA GLY A 116 16.14 0.35 -2.57
C GLY A 116 16.24 0.17 -4.09
N GLY A 117 15.29 0.73 -4.86
CA GLY A 117 15.28 0.66 -6.32
C GLY A 117 14.88 -0.70 -6.88
N PHE A 118 14.00 -1.44 -6.20
CA PHE A 118 13.44 -2.71 -6.64
C PHE A 118 11.94 -2.82 -6.30
N GLY A 119 11.22 -3.72 -6.98
CA GLY A 119 9.77 -3.80 -6.84
C GLY A 119 9.03 -2.61 -7.46
N LEU A 120 7.84 -2.30 -6.94
CA LEU A 120 7.07 -1.08 -7.26
C LEU A 120 7.47 0.08 -6.35
N ASP A 121 7.80 -0.23 -5.11
CA ASP A 121 8.42 0.66 -4.12
C ASP A 121 9.17 -0.21 -3.11
N SER A 122 10.21 0.33 -2.48
CA SER A 122 11.11 -0.43 -1.62
C SER A 122 11.73 0.43 -0.53
N TYR A 123 12.09 -0.24 0.55
CA TYR A 123 12.89 0.29 1.64
C TYR A 123 14.14 -0.56 1.82
N LEU A 124 15.30 0.07 1.95
CA LEU A 124 16.59 -0.59 2.15
C LEU A 124 17.30 0.04 3.34
N ASP A 125 17.65 -0.80 4.32
CA ASP A 125 18.45 -0.45 5.48
C ASP A 125 19.70 -1.32 5.56
N ASP A 126 20.53 -1.09 6.58
CA ASP A 126 21.79 -1.80 6.77
C ASP A 126 21.60 -3.31 6.97
N HIS A 127 20.52 -3.72 7.63
CA HIS A 127 20.19 -5.11 7.94
C HIS A 127 18.90 -5.61 7.31
N SER A 128 18.12 -4.75 6.69
CA SER A 128 16.81 -5.13 6.20
C SER A 128 16.49 -4.54 4.85
N ALA A 129 15.67 -5.27 4.10
CA ALA A 129 15.07 -4.79 2.87
C ALA A 129 13.61 -5.21 2.82
N SER A 130 12.73 -4.30 2.40
CA SER A 130 11.35 -4.63 2.13
C SER A 130 10.88 -3.99 0.85
N PHE A 131 9.94 -4.64 0.17
CA PHE A 131 9.32 -4.11 -1.04
C PHE A 131 7.98 -4.77 -1.32
N TYR A 132 7.21 -4.13 -2.21
CA TYR A 132 6.06 -4.80 -2.80
C TYR A 132 6.15 -4.81 -4.33
N LYS A 133 5.59 -5.87 -4.93
CA LYS A 133 5.44 -6.00 -6.37
C LYS A 133 4.19 -6.83 -6.68
N GLY A 134 3.25 -6.25 -7.46
CA GLY A 134 1.95 -6.85 -7.63
C GLY A 134 1.28 -7.12 -6.28
N LYS A 135 0.74 -8.32 -6.10
CA LYS A 135 0.09 -8.75 -4.84
C LYS A 135 1.05 -9.18 -3.73
N TYR A 136 2.36 -9.16 -3.97
CA TYR A 136 3.35 -9.67 -3.03
C TYR A 136 4.01 -8.56 -2.23
N PHE A 137 4.11 -8.77 -0.92
CA PHE A 137 4.98 -8.04 -0.02
C PHE A 137 6.15 -8.94 0.34
N VAL A 138 7.36 -8.41 0.28
CA VAL A 138 8.60 -9.13 0.57
C VAL A 138 9.35 -8.42 1.67
N MET A 139 9.86 -9.18 2.62
CA MET A 139 10.75 -8.73 3.67
C MET A 139 11.98 -9.64 3.72
N ALA A 140 13.14 -9.04 3.83
CA ALA A 140 14.39 -9.74 4.05
C ALA A 140 15.16 -9.11 5.19
N TYR A 141 15.80 -9.94 6.03
CA TYR A 141 16.59 -9.51 7.17
C TYR A 141 17.93 -10.25 7.18
N ALA A 142 19.05 -9.52 7.38
CA ALA A 142 20.38 -10.06 7.47
C ALA A 142 20.95 -9.94 8.89
N THR A 143 21.64 -10.97 9.37
CA THR A 143 22.34 -10.94 10.67
C THR A 143 23.53 -9.97 10.68
N GLU A 144 24.14 -9.74 9.52
CA GLU A 144 25.27 -8.81 9.33
C GLU A 144 24.86 -7.67 8.40
N SER A 145 25.34 -6.46 8.69
CA SER A 145 25.11 -5.27 7.85
C SER A 145 25.76 -5.45 6.48
N ASN A 146 24.94 -5.50 5.44
CA ASN A 146 25.38 -5.55 4.05
C ASN A 146 24.27 -5.09 3.08
N PRO A 147 24.06 -3.77 2.93
CA PRO A 147 22.96 -3.24 2.09
C PRO A 147 23.12 -3.62 0.61
N ASP A 148 24.32 -3.76 0.08
CA ASP A 148 24.54 -4.18 -1.30
C ASP A 148 24.07 -5.62 -1.53
N LEU A 149 24.35 -6.52 -0.61
CA LEU A 149 23.90 -7.91 -0.64
C LEU A 149 22.38 -7.98 -0.53
N MET A 150 21.79 -7.21 0.40
CA MET A 150 20.34 -7.12 0.58
C MET A 150 19.65 -6.61 -0.69
N SER A 151 20.24 -5.61 -1.35
CA SER A 151 19.76 -5.11 -2.64
C SER A 151 19.81 -6.19 -3.73
N GLN A 152 20.90 -6.98 -3.82
CA GLN A 152 21.06 -8.05 -4.79
C GLN A 152 20.02 -9.16 -4.56
N PHE A 153 19.84 -9.65 -3.33
CA PHE A 153 18.80 -10.64 -2.99
C PHE A 153 17.40 -10.13 -3.33
N SER A 154 17.07 -8.90 -2.95
CA SER A 154 15.76 -8.31 -3.21
C SER A 154 15.47 -8.17 -4.70
N LYS A 155 16.46 -7.79 -5.51
CA LYS A 155 16.34 -7.73 -6.98
C LYS A 155 16.11 -9.10 -7.60
N LEU A 156 16.82 -10.15 -7.13
CA LEU A 156 16.60 -11.52 -7.59
C LEU A 156 15.16 -11.98 -7.31
N ILE A 157 14.64 -11.72 -6.14
CA ILE A 157 13.25 -12.06 -5.79
C ILE A 157 12.27 -11.24 -6.65
N ALA A 158 12.50 -9.93 -6.78
CA ALA A 158 11.66 -9.07 -7.59
C ALA A 158 11.59 -9.50 -9.07
N LEU A 159 12.68 -10.03 -9.63
CA LEU A 159 12.71 -10.59 -11.00
C LEU A 159 11.86 -11.86 -11.14
N LYS A 160 11.74 -12.67 -10.08
CA LYS A 160 10.91 -13.89 -10.10
C LYS A 160 9.40 -13.60 -9.98
N ILE A 161 9.03 -12.44 -9.47
CA ILE A 161 7.63 -12.03 -9.39
C ILE A 161 7.17 -11.54 -10.76
N SER A 162 6.33 -12.33 -11.42
CA SER A 162 5.75 -12.01 -12.74
C SER A 162 4.53 -11.08 -12.67
N ASP A 163 3.94 -10.87 -11.48
CA ASP A 163 2.81 -9.97 -11.30
C ASP A 163 3.21 -8.53 -11.62
N SER A 164 2.65 -8.01 -12.72
CA SER A 164 2.91 -6.65 -13.25
C SER A 164 1.80 -5.66 -12.92
N SER A 165 0.93 -5.97 -11.94
CA SER A 165 -0.11 -5.04 -11.50
C SER A 165 0.51 -3.68 -11.14
N PRO A 166 -0.04 -2.57 -11.65
CA PRO A 166 0.48 -1.23 -11.35
C PRO A 166 0.26 -0.88 -9.86
N PRO A 167 0.97 0.12 -9.32
CA PRO A 167 0.72 0.60 -7.97
C PRO A 167 -0.73 1.08 -7.81
N PRO A 168 -1.27 1.13 -6.57
CA PRO A 168 -2.61 1.67 -6.33
C PRO A 168 -2.76 3.05 -6.94
N LYS A 169 -3.78 3.23 -7.79
CA LYS A 169 -4.00 4.50 -8.51
C LYS A 169 -4.21 5.69 -7.57
N GLU A 170 -4.77 5.44 -6.41
CA GLU A 170 -5.06 6.44 -5.38
C GLU A 170 -3.80 7.15 -4.87
N ILE A 171 -2.64 6.51 -4.92
CA ILE A 171 -1.35 7.13 -4.57
C ILE A 171 -1.05 8.31 -5.50
N SER A 172 -1.41 8.19 -6.79
CA SER A 172 -1.17 9.24 -7.79
C SER A 172 -2.07 10.47 -7.62
N TYR A 173 -3.12 10.38 -6.83
CA TYR A 173 -4.02 11.50 -6.55
C TYR A 173 -3.42 12.51 -5.56
N PHE A 174 -2.53 12.05 -4.68
CA PHE A 174 -1.91 12.90 -3.67
C PHE A 174 -1.03 13.97 -4.34
N PRO A 175 -1.24 15.27 -4.03
CA PRO A 175 -0.41 16.35 -4.53
C PRO A 175 1.07 16.15 -4.22
N LYS A 176 1.94 16.59 -5.11
CA LYS A 176 3.39 16.39 -4.94
C LYS A 176 4.06 17.50 -4.11
N SER A 177 3.56 18.75 -4.20
CA SER A 177 4.14 19.88 -3.49
C SER A 177 3.96 19.74 -1.98
N GLY A 178 5.02 19.94 -1.20
CA GLY A 178 5.03 19.79 0.24
C GLY A 178 4.82 18.37 0.76
N PHE A 179 4.75 17.36 -0.13
CA PHE A 179 4.58 15.98 0.23
C PHE A 179 5.83 15.43 0.95
N LYS A 180 5.64 14.80 2.11
CA LYS A 180 6.70 14.07 2.79
C LYS A 180 6.88 12.71 2.13
N ALA A 181 8.01 12.53 1.45
CA ALA A 181 8.31 11.27 0.77
C ALA A 181 8.18 10.06 1.71
N GLY A 182 7.67 8.95 1.21
CA GLY A 182 7.49 7.75 2.02
C GLY A 182 6.31 7.77 3.00
N SER A 183 5.54 8.86 3.12
CA SER A 183 4.51 9.00 4.17
C SER A 183 3.14 8.42 3.82
N ILE A 184 2.87 8.08 2.54
CA ILE A 184 1.56 7.49 2.20
C ILE A 184 1.41 6.12 2.86
N GLN A 185 0.32 5.96 3.59
CA GLN A 185 -0.11 4.71 4.20
C GLN A 185 -1.51 4.34 3.71
N TYR A 186 -1.76 3.05 3.55
CA TYR A 186 -3.08 2.51 3.32
C TYR A 186 -3.62 1.86 4.58
N PHE A 187 -4.89 2.10 4.88
CA PHE A 187 -5.62 1.52 6.00
C PHE A 187 -6.76 0.67 5.43
N PRO A 188 -6.80 -0.65 5.66
CA PRO A 188 -7.88 -1.51 5.17
C PRO A 188 -9.19 -1.32 5.93
N GLU A 189 -9.10 -0.77 7.15
CA GLU A 189 -10.22 -0.45 8.03
C GLU A 189 -9.86 0.70 8.97
N GLY A 190 -10.86 1.41 9.50
CA GLY A 190 -10.68 2.40 10.56
C GLY A 190 -9.75 3.56 10.22
N LEU A 191 -9.81 4.09 9.00
CA LEU A 191 -9.02 5.25 8.59
C LEU A 191 -9.23 6.41 9.58
N LEU A 192 -8.15 7.06 10.00
CA LEU A 192 -8.13 8.12 11.04
C LEU A 192 -8.70 7.69 12.41
N GLY A 193 -8.81 6.40 12.68
CA GLY A 193 -9.46 5.88 13.90
C GLY A 193 -10.98 5.82 13.82
N HIS A 194 -11.60 6.21 12.71
CA HIS A 194 -13.05 6.22 12.53
C HIS A 194 -13.56 5.00 11.78
N GLN A 195 -14.41 4.19 12.41
CA GLN A 195 -14.98 3.01 11.79
C GLN A 195 -15.86 3.33 10.56
N PHE A 196 -16.50 4.50 10.54
CA PHE A 196 -17.32 4.95 9.41
C PHE A 196 -16.50 5.38 8.19
N LEU A 197 -15.20 5.67 8.33
CA LEU A 197 -14.32 5.96 7.19
C LEU A 197 -13.81 4.69 6.50
N LYS A 198 -14.08 3.52 7.09
CA LYS A 198 -13.72 2.21 6.55
C LYS A 198 -12.26 2.15 6.12
N ARG A 199 -11.98 2.12 4.80
CA ARG A 199 -10.66 1.99 4.20
C ARG A 199 -10.22 3.23 3.45
N GLY A 200 -8.92 3.44 3.34
CA GLY A 200 -8.40 4.57 2.57
C GLY A 200 -6.91 4.80 2.72
N PHE A 201 -6.47 5.93 2.22
CA PHE A 201 -5.08 6.35 2.23
C PHE A 201 -4.91 7.64 3.03
N GLN A 202 -3.76 7.78 3.67
CA GLN A 202 -3.33 9.00 4.33
C GLN A 202 -1.90 9.32 3.93
N GLY A 203 -1.60 10.60 3.69
CA GLY A 203 -0.26 11.08 3.39
C GLY A 203 0.05 12.33 4.19
N THR A 204 1.31 12.49 4.62
CA THR A 204 1.79 13.63 5.40
C THR A 204 2.41 14.68 4.50
N TYR A 205 2.17 15.93 4.82
CA TYR A 205 2.68 17.13 4.15
C TYR A 205 3.36 18.04 5.15
N VAL A 206 4.27 18.86 4.65
CA VAL A 206 4.94 19.89 5.44
C VAL A 206 4.51 21.26 4.90
N GLU A 207 4.02 22.12 5.80
CA GLU A 207 3.73 23.51 5.46
C GLU A 207 5.06 24.26 5.33
N GLU A 208 5.33 24.85 4.15
CA GLU A 208 6.51 25.67 3.94
C GLU A 208 6.37 26.95 4.78
N VAL A 209 7.25 27.13 5.74
CA VAL A 209 7.39 28.38 6.48
C VAL A 209 8.35 29.27 5.71
N GLU A 210 7.88 30.41 5.20
CA GLU A 210 8.77 31.47 4.71
C GLU A 210 9.62 31.98 5.89
N VAL A 211 10.85 31.51 5.97
CA VAL A 211 11.83 32.05 6.93
C VAL A 211 12.24 33.44 6.43
N LYS A 212 11.61 34.49 6.98
CA LYS A 212 11.95 35.90 6.66
C LYS A 212 13.26 36.38 7.26
N ASP A 213 13.93 35.56 8.08
CA ASP A 213 15.18 35.94 8.72
C ASP A 213 16.37 35.27 8.03
N LYS A 214 17.26 36.12 7.50
CA LYS A 214 18.61 35.78 7.02
C LYS A 214 19.44 35.30 8.20
N ILE A 215 19.46 34.03 8.51
CA ILE A 215 20.46 33.41 9.37
C ILE A 215 21.54 32.83 8.48
N GLU A 216 22.72 33.45 8.53
CA GLU A 216 23.94 33.08 7.80
C GLU A 216 24.57 31.77 8.29
N ASP A 217 23.82 30.76 8.59
CA ASP A 217 24.37 29.44 8.95
C ASP A 217 23.96 28.37 7.94
N LYS A 218 24.83 28.18 6.92
CA LYS A 218 24.63 27.28 5.77
C LYS A 218 24.53 25.79 6.13
N ASN A 219 24.65 25.42 7.41
CA ASN A 219 24.66 24.02 7.86
C ASN A 219 23.44 23.61 8.69
N LYS A 220 22.41 24.46 8.83
CA LYS A 220 21.16 24.11 9.48
C LYS A 220 19.96 24.44 8.59
N ALA A 221 19.77 23.71 7.52
CA ALA A 221 18.46 23.61 6.87
C ALA A 221 17.51 22.79 7.78
N LYS A 222 17.12 23.35 8.92
CA LYS A 222 15.94 22.89 9.64
C LYS A 222 14.72 23.42 8.90
N THR A 223 14.21 22.67 7.97
CA THR A 223 12.84 22.80 7.48
C THR A 223 11.88 22.48 8.62
N GLY A 224 11.68 23.46 9.51
CA GLY A 224 10.77 23.37 10.62
C GLY A 224 9.35 23.74 10.20
N GLY A 225 8.84 23.18 9.11
CA GLY A 225 7.43 23.35 8.75
C GLY A 225 6.55 22.44 9.61
N LYS A 226 5.32 22.92 9.91
CA LYS A 226 4.35 22.09 10.62
C LYS A 226 3.80 20.99 9.70
N GLU A 227 3.74 19.78 10.22
CA GLU A 227 3.15 18.67 9.47
C GLU A 227 1.61 18.71 9.52
N PHE A 228 0.98 18.38 8.41
CA PHE A 228 -0.46 18.19 8.29
C PHE A 228 -0.74 16.99 7.38
N ASN A 229 -1.97 16.48 7.37
CA ASN A 229 -2.28 15.25 6.65
C ASN A 229 -3.38 15.46 5.61
N LEU A 230 -3.24 14.77 4.48
CA LEU A 230 -4.33 14.53 3.55
C LEU A 230 -4.79 13.08 3.69
N PHE A 231 -6.10 12.86 3.53
CA PHE A 231 -6.66 11.51 3.47
C PHE A 231 -7.64 11.35 2.32
N LEU A 232 -7.78 10.11 1.87
CA LEU A 232 -8.75 9.67 0.87
C LEU A 232 -9.43 8.41 1.42
N ALA A 233 -10.70 8.52 1.80
CA ALA A 233 -11.51 7.37 2.18
C ALA A 233 -12.28 6.84 0.95
N ILE A 234 -12.39 5.51 0.83
CA ILE A 234 -12.95 4.82 -0.33
C ILE A 234 -14.21 4.09 0.08
N PHE A 235 -15.31 4.35 -0.61
CA PHE A 235 -16.61 3.74 -0.37
C PHE A 235 -17.05 2.88 -1.57
N LYS A 236 -18.14 2.16 -1.42
CA LYS A 236 -18.73 1.34 -2.48
C LYS A 236 -19.33 2.21 -3.59
N ASP A 237 -20.01 3.27 -3.18
CA ASP A 237 -20.70 4.20 -4.07
C ASP A 237 -20.76 5.61 -3.44
N SER A 238 -21.30 6.57 -4.21
CA SER A 238 -21.42 7.96 -3.78
C SER A 238 -22.41 8.16 -2.62
N GLN A 239 -23.44 7.31 -2.53
CA GLN A 239 -24.42 7.39 -1.45
C GLN A 239 -23.78 6.97 -0.11
N GLU A 240 -22.97 5.92 -0.11
CA GLU A 240 -22.25 5.49 1.08
C GLU A 240 -21.23 6.56 1.51
N ALA A 241 -20.51 7.20 0.58
CA ALA A 241 -19.61 8.31 0.85
C ALA A 241 -20.36 9.51 1.47
N MET A 242 -21.51 9.87 0.94
CA MET A 242 -22.35 10.95 1.49
C MET A 242 -22.83 10.63 2.90
N ASN A 243 -23.28 9.41 3.15
CA ASN A 243 -23.68 8.97 4.49
C ASN A 243 -22.51 9.04 5.48
N ALA A 244 -21.31 8.64 5.06
CA ALA A 244 -20.10 8.73 5.88
C ALA A 244 -19.74 10.19 6.19
N LEU A 245 -19.87 11.12 5.24
CA LEU A 245 -19.67 12.56 5.47
C LEU A 245 -20.65 13.11 6.51
N LYS A 246 -21.92 12.70 6.43
CA LYS A 246 -22.95 13.08 7.43
C LYS A 246 -22.58 12.56 8.82
N VAL A 247 -22.19 11.29 8.93
CA VAL A 247 -21.75 10.70 10.21
C VAL A 247 -20.52 11.43 10.74
N TYR A 248 -19.57 11.83 9.89
CA TYR A 248 -18.40 12.61 10.29
C TYR A 248 -18.82 13.98 10.85
N LYS A 249 -19.75 14.67 10.17
CA LYS A 249 -20.30 15.95 10.64
C LYS A 249 -20.97 15.80 12.00
N ASP A 250 -21.77 14.77 12.19
CA ASP A 250 -22.46 14.49 13.48
C ASP A 250 -21.46 14.14 14.59
N ASP A 251 -20.43 13.35 14.31
CA ASP A 251 -19.37 13.00 15.28
C ASP A 251 -18.55 14.25 15.67
N LEU A 252 -18.14 15.05 14.68
CA LEU A 252 -17.41 16.29 14.91
C LEU A 252 -18.24 17.32 15.71
N SER A 253 -19.55 17.40 15.46
CA SER A 253 -20.45 18.28 16.20
C SER A 253 -20.53 17.93 17.68
N LYS A 254 -20.34 16.66 18.04
CA LYS A 254 -20.38 16.18 19.44
C LYS A 254 -19.06 16.36 20.17
N LYS A 255 -17.94 16.28 19.48
CA LYS A 255 -16.59 16.22 20.07
C LYS A 255 -15.76 17.49 19.85
N GLY A 256 -16.03 18.22 18.80
CA GLY A 256 -15.30 19.39 18.35
C GLY A 256 -16.19 20.53 17.94
N LYS A 257 -15.83 21.21 16.84
CA LYS A 257 -16.60 22.32 16.29
C LYS A 257 -16.85 22.11 14.80
N VAL A 258 -18.08 22.39 14.35
CA VAL A 258 -18.45 22.41 12.94
C VAL A 258 -18.67 23.87 12.53
N SER A 259 -18.02 24.30 11.46
CA SER A 259 -18.21 25.63 10.90
C SER A 259 -19.53 25.73 10.13
N PRO A 260 -20.19 26.91 10.10
CA PRO A 260 -21.37 27.14 9.29
C PRO A 260 -21.12 26.84 7.80
N GLU A 261 -22.10 26.28 7.11
CA GLU A 261 -22.00 25.91 5.68
C GLU A 261 -21.69 27.12 4.78
N SER A 262 -22.13 28.33 5.17
CA SER A 262 -21.84 29.58 4.47
C SER A 262 -20.36 29.94 4.35
N LEU A 263 -19.50 29.32 5.18
CA LEU A 263 -18.04 29.50 5.13
C LEU A 263 -17.34 28.45 4.25
N ILE A 264 -18.08 27.52 3.66
CA ILE A 264 -17.54 26.43 2.86
C ILE A 264 -17.61 26.80 1.39
N GLN A 265 -16.53 27.35 0.83
CA GLN A 265 -16.48 27.76 -0.60
C GLN A 265 -16.08 26.62 -1.56
N ILE A 266 -15.73 25.44 -1.04
CA ILE A 266 -15.09 24.36 -1.81
C ILE A 266 -16.11 23.44 -2.51
N GLY A 267 -17.40 23.48 -2.14
CA GLY A 267 -18.47 22.67 -2.76
C GLY A 267 -19.66 22.39 -1.84
N THR A 268 -20.75 21.88 -2.41
CA THR A 268 -22.02 21.65 -1.71
C THR A 268 -21.98 20.48 -0.71
N ASN A 269 -21.08 19.49 -0.94
CA ASN A 269 -20.94 18.31 -0.09
C ASN A 269 -19.59 18.36 0.66
N ALA A 270 -19.45 19.36 1.51
CA ALA A 270 -18.24 19.59 2.27
C ALA A 270 -18.53 19.82 3.77
N LEU A 271 -17.56 19.51 4.58
CA LEU A 271 -17.52 19.72 6.03
C LEU A 271 -16.25 20.51 6.35
N LYS A 272 -16.39 21.54 7.19
CA LYS A 272 -15.27 22.29 7.78
C LYS A 272 -15.47 22.39 9.27
N GLY A 273 -14.39 22.26 10.03
CA GLY A 273 -14.47 22.33 11.47
C GLY A 273 -13.13 22.15 12.16
N GLU A 274 -13.19 21.83 13.44
CA GLU A 274 -12.02 21.60 14.28
C GLU A 274 -12.25 20.36 15.16
N ASP A 275 -11.38 19.37 14.96
CA ASP A 275 -11.33 18.14 15.74
C ASP A 275 -10.37 18.33 16.92
N PRO A 276 -10.72 17.91 18.17
CA PRO A 276 -9.87 18.12 19.35
C PRO A 276 -8.53 17.36 19.27
N TYR A 277 -8.43 16.32 18.45
CA TYR A 277 -7.23 15.49 18.30
C TYR A 277 -6.48 15.74 16.99
N GLN A 278 -7.21 16.07 15.91
CA GLN A 278 -6.67 16.24 14.56
C GLN A 278 -6.47 17.71 14.18
N GLY A 279 -6.97 18.65 14.98
CA GLY A 279 -6.96 20.08 14.68
C GLY A 279 -7.99 20.49 13.63
N LYS A 280 -7.70 21.52 12.85
CA LYS A 280 -8.59 21.97 11.76
C LYS A 280 -8.79 20.87 10.72
N VAL A 281 -10.01 20.74 10.25
CA VAL A 281 -10.41 19.72 9.29
C VAL A 281 -11.29 20.30 8.20
N ILE A 282 -11.01 19.93 6.95
CA ILE A 282 -11.89 20.15 5.81
C ILE A 282 -12.04 18.81 5.09
N VAL A 283 -13.28 18.41 4.83
CA VAL A 283 -13.60 17.16 4.13
C VAL A 283 -14.61 17.48 3.04
N LEU A 284 -14.45 16.88 1.86
CA LEU A 284 -15.41 16.96 0.79
C LEU A 284 -15.66 15.59 0.16
N GLN A 285 -16.84 15.41 -0.42
CA GLN A 285 -17.18 14.25 -1.20
C GLN A 285 -16.89 14.50 -2.68
N LYS A 286 -16.23 13.53 -3.34
CA LYS A 286 -16.12 13.44 -4.79
C LYS A 286 -16.38 12.01 -5.26
N GLY A 287 -17.52 11.81 -5.91
CA GLY A 287 -17.98 10.47 -6.32
C GLY A 287 -18.09 9.54 -5.09
N PHE A 288 -17.41 8.42 -5.12
CA PHE A 288 -17.38 7.45 -4.01
C PHE A 288 -16.18 7.65 -3.06
N TYR A 289 -15.52 8.82 -3.11
CA TYR A 289 -14.43 9.19 -2.21
C TYR A 289 -14.86 10.28 -1.22
N LEU A 290 -14.30 10.24 -0.01
CA LEU A 290 -14.14 11.42 0.82
C LEU A 290 -12.68 11.83 0.80
N LEU A 291 -12.42 13.09 0.49
CA LEU A 291 -11.12 13.72 0.50
C LEU A 291 -11.07 14.69 1.67
N GLY A 292 -9.98 14.68 2.42
CA GLY A 292 -9.84 15.63 3.51
C GLY A 292 -8.42 16.07 3.76
N VAL A 293 -8.32 17.20 4.45
CA VAL A 293 -7.08 17.76 4.99
C VAL A 293 -7.27 18.02 6.49
N LEU A 294 -6.25 17.68 7.27
CA LEU A 294 -6.27 17.69 8.75
C LEU A 294 -5.02 18.32 9.32
N GLY A 295 -5.16 19.08 10.41
CA GLY A 295 -4.04 19.57 11.21
C GLY A 295 -3.27 20.75 10.62
N PHE A 296 -3.82 21.39 9.58
CA PHE A 296 -3.22 22.59 8.98
C PHE A 296 -3.43 23.82 9.89
N GLU A 297 -2.53 24.81 9.80
CA GLU A 297 -2.65 26.04 10.59
C GLU A 297 -3.43 27.13 9.84
N LYS A 298 -3.01 27.43 8.61
CA LYS A 298 -3.60 28.49 7.79
C LYS A 298 -4.72 27.91 6.91
N GLU A 299 -5.88 28.54 6.96
CA GLU A 299 -7.06 28.15 6.17
C GLU A 299 -6.73 28.03 4.68
N GLU A 300 -6.04 29.02 4.16
CA GLU A 300 -5.63 29.07 2.75
C GLU A 300 -4.78 27.85 2.33
N VAL A 301 -3.88 27.37 3.22
CA VAL A 301 -3.06 26.18 2.97
C VAL A 301 -3.93 24.93 2.86
N GLY A 302 -4.85 24.75 3.81
CA GLY A 302 -5.77 23.62 3.81
C GLY A 302 -6.67 23.60 2.57
N GLU A 303 -7.30 24.75 2.27
CA GLU A 303 -8.21 24.90 1.12
C GLU A 303 -7.50 24.69 -0.22
N ASN A 304 -6.33 25.32 -0.42
CA ASN A 304 -5.54 25.17 -1.65
C ASN A 304 -5.09 23.72 -1.85
N ARG A 305 -4.63 23.07 -0.78
CA ARG A 305 -4.16 21.69 -0.85
C ARG A 305 -5.31 20.72 -1.15
N LEU A 306 -6.46 20.93 -0.55
CA LEU A 306 -7.64 20.11 -0.83
C LEU A 306 -8.17 20.33 -2.26
N ALA A 307 -8.13 21.58 -2.76
CA ALA A 307 -8.52 21.90 -4.13
C ALA A 307 -7.60 21.21 -5.15
N GLU A 308 -6.28 21.20 -4.91
CA GLU A 308 -5.32 20.48 -5.73
C GLU A 308 -5.58 18.96 -5.70
N PHE A 309 -5.80 18.41 -4.50
CA PHE A 309 -6.12 16.99 -4.32
C PHE A 309 -7.40 16.60 -5.08
N MET A 310 -8.44 17.41 -4.97
CA MET A 310 -9.70 17.20 -5.69
C MET A 310 -9.51 17.18 -7.22
N LYS A 311 -8.65 18.03 -7.77
CA LYS A 311 -8.37 18.06 -9.23
C LYS A 311 -7.71 16.76 -9.72
N ASN A 312 -6.87 16.14 -8.90
CA ASN A 312 -6.15 14.93 -9.25
C ASN A 312 -7.03 13.67 -9.22
N VAL A 313 -8.09 13.65 -8.42
CA VAL A 313 -9.03 12.50 -8.33
C VAL A 313 -9.90 12.46 -9.57
N LYS A 314 -9.77 11.35 -10.31
CA LYS A 314 -10.53 11.08 -11.56
C LYS A 314 -11.73 10.18 -11.29
#